data_88407167e39d20a389f31c49c5ab7f31
#
_entry.id   88407167e39d20a389f31c49c5ab7f31
#
_cell.length_a   1.000
_cell.length_b   1.000
_cell.length_c   1.000
_cell.angle_alpha   90.00
_cell.angle_beta   90.00
_cell.angle_gamma   90.00
#
_symmetry.space_group_name_H-M   'P 1'
#
loop_
_entity.id
_entity.type
_entity.pdbx_description
1 polymer ?
#
loop_
_entity_poly.entity_id
_entity_poly.type
_entity_poly.pdbx_seq_one_letter_code
_entity_poly.pdbx_strand_id
1 'polypeptide(L)'
;MKKVFVDANIILDVVLERQKYYLESSNVIDLAPSGVVEMYVTVLTFANALYVSRPVLGKANAIDTLEEMFKYFHIAPLGQEEYEAATLMSRKDMEDDFQYCAAVSAGCDVLVTRNVKDFPKNDKIAIMQPGDFLNSLVEDK
;
A
#
# COMPACT_ATOMS: atom_id res chain seq x y z
N MET A 1 -4.09 -12.11 -13.06
CA MET A 1 -3.93 -11.96 -11.60
C MET A 1 -4.15 -10.49 -11.22
N LYS A 2 -4.95 -10.26 -10.20
CA LYS A 2 -5.27 -8.90 -9.75
C LYS A 2 -4.03 -8.22 -9.20
N LYS A 3 -3.81 -6.97 -9.60
CA LYS A 3 -2.71 -6.14 -9.09
C LYS A 3 -3.23 -5.19 -8.03
N VAL A 4 -2.65 -5.24 -6.85
CA VAL A 4 -3.13 -4.55 -5.66
C VAL A 4 -2.04 -3.65 -5.09
N PHE A 5 -2.31 -2.36 -5.00
CA PHE A 5 -1.40 -1.42 -4.34
C PHE A 5 -1.83 -1.26 -2.88
N VAL A 6 -0.86 -1.26 -1.97
CA VAL A 6 -1.12 -1.20 -0.52
C VAL A 6 -0.54 0.09 0.05
N ASP A 7 -1.39 0.87 0.72
CA ASP A 7 -0.99 2.10 1.42
C ASP A 7 -0.07 1.77 2.61
N ALA A 8 0.85 2.69 2.90
CA ALA A 8 1.82 2.54 4.00
C ALA A 8 1.16 2.24 5.36
N ASN A 9 -0.03 2.77 5.62
CA ASN A 9 -0.72 2.52 6.88
C ASN A 9 -1.09 1.04 7.06
N ILE A 10 -1.39 0.33 5.98
CA ILE A 10 -1.67 -1.12 6.04
C ILE A 10 -0.40 -1.87 6.47
N ILE A 11 0.74 -1.49 5.90
CA ILE A 11 2.04 -2.05 6.28
C ILE A 11 2.31 -1.79 7.77
N LEU A 12 2.11 -0.55 8.21
CA LEU A 12 2.37 -0.15 9.60
C LEU A 12 1.43 -0.82 10.60
N ASP A 13 0.19 -1.08 10.22
CA ASP A 13 -0.75 -1.80 11.07
C ASP A 13 -0.20 -3.18 11.43
N VAL A 14 0.48 -3.83 10.49
CA VAL A 14 1.07 -5.17 10.71
C VAL A 14 2.39 -5.05 11.47
N VAL A 15 3.27 -4.17 11.04
CA VAL A 15 4.62 -4.02 11.63
C VAL A 15 4.55 -3.57 13.09
N LEU A 16 3.61 -2.67 13.40
CA LEU A 16 3.43 -2.13 14.75
C LEU A 16 2.34 -2.85 15.55
N GLU A 17 1.74 -3.88 14.98
CA GLU A 17 0.68 -4.68 15.61
C GLU A 17 -0.43 -3.80 16.20
N ARG A 18 -0.96 -2.87 15.39
CA ARG A 18 -2.01 -1.95 15.83
C ARG A 18 -3.32 -2.71 16.04
N GLN A 19 -3.69 -2.95 17.29
CA GLN A 19 -4.78 -3.86 17.68
C GLN A 19 -6.08 -3.68 16.88
N LYS A 20 -6.50 -2.45 16.68
CA LYS A 20 -7.78 -2.17 16.01
C LYS A 20 -7.78 -2.60 14.53
N TYR A 21 -6.63 -2.57 13.86
CA TYR A 21 -6.53 -2.77 12.43
C TYR A 21 -5.73 -4.00 12.03
N TYR A 22 -5.00 -4.58 12.97
CA TYR A 22 -4.01 -5.62 12.72
C TYR A 22 -4.60 -6.81 11.95
N LEU A 23 -5.75 -7.32 12.37
CA LEU A 23 -6.31 -8.54 11.80
C LEU A 23 -6.62 -8.36 10.30
N GLU A 24 -7.36 -7.32 9.95
CA GLU A 24 -7.72 -7.10 8.54
C GLU A 24 -6.49 -6.75 7.70
N SER A 25 -5.62 -5.87 8.19
CA SER A 25 -4.41 -5.48 7.46
C SER A 25 -3.48 -6.67 7.28
N SER A 26 -3.32 -7.52 8.30
CA SER A 26 -2.52 -8.73 8.24
C SER A 26 -3.07 -9.71 7.20
N ASN A 27 -4.38 -9.88 7.14
CA ASN A 27 -5.02 -10.74 6.14
C ASN A 27 -4.77 -10.24 4.72
N VAL A 28 -4.74 -8.92 4.51
CA VAL A 28 -4.38 -8.34 3.21
C VAL A 28 -2.92 -8.64 2.85
N ILE A 29 -1.99 -8.35 3.78
CA ILE A 29 -0.55 -8.53 3.54
C ILE A 29 -0.22 -10.00 3.28
N ASP A 30 -0.88 -10.93 3.98
CA ASP A 30 -0.65 -12.36 3.82
C ASP A 30 -1.00 -12.89 2.42
N LEU A 31 -1.75 -12.13 1.63
CA LEU A 31 -2.04 -12.49 0.24
C LEU A 31 -0.81 -12.38 -0.66
N ALA A 32 0.19 -11.56 -0.29
CA ALA A 32 1.37 -11.37 -1.12
C ALA A 32 2.15 -12.66 -1.36
N PRO A 33 2.53 -13.41 -0.29
CA PRO A 33 3.23 -14.68 -0.51
C PRO A 33 2.33 -15.80 -1.06
N SER A 34 1.02 -15.66 -0.98
CA SER A 34 0.10 -16.72 -1.41
C SER A 34 0.02 -16.90 -2.94
N GLY A 35 0.40 -15.88 -3.71
CA GLY A 35 0.29 -15.92 -5.17
C GLY A 35 -1.12 -15.66 -5.71
N VAL A 36 -2.07 -15.32 -4.85
CA VAL A 36 -3.45 -15.02 -5.26
C VAL A 36 -3.54 -13.66 -5.95
N VAL A 37 -2.71 -12.71 -5.51
CA VAL A 37 -2.64 -11.36 -6.09
C VAL A 37 -1.18 -10.96 -6.27
N GLU A 38 -0.93 -9.96 -7.12
CA GLU A 38 0.37 -9.28 -7.21
C GLU A 38 0.25 -8.00 -6.37
N MET A 39 1.05 -7.90 -5.32
CA MET A 39 0.98 -6.77 -4.41
C MET A 39 2.10 -5.77 -4.67
N TYR A 40 1.73 -4.48 -4.73
CA TYR A 40 2.64 -3.39 -5.08
C TYR A 40 2.75 -2.37 -3.96
N VAL A 41 3.94 -1.85 -3.79
CA VAL A 41 4.28 -0.73 -2.91
C VAL A 41 5.29 0.14 -3.65
N THR A 42 5.78 1.20 -3.02
CA THR A 42 6.88 2.01 -3.58
C THR A 42 8.05 2.07 -2.61
N VAL A 43 9.17 2.60 -3.08
CA VAL A 43 10.32 2.91 -2.22
C VAL A 43 9.90 3.94 -1.16
N LEU A 44 9.00 4.86 -1.51
CA LEU A 44 8.45 5.83 -0.54
C LEU A 44 7.69 5.12 0.57
N THR A 45 6.94 4.05 0.26
CA THR A 45 6.28 3.22 1.27
C THR A 45 7.29 2.67 2.28
N PHE A 46 8.41 2.15 1.79
CA PHE A 46 9.47 1.62 2.65
C PHE A 46 10.03 2.73 3.54
N ALA A 47 10.39 3.88 2.96
CA ALA A 47 10.97 5.00 3.70
C ALA A 47 10.02 5.50 4.79
N ASN A 48 8.75 5.67 4.46
CA ASN A 48 7.75 6.13 5.42
C ASN A 48 7.53 5.12 6.55
N ALA A 49 7.42 3.84 6.22
CA ALA A 49 7.24 2.79 7.21
C ALA A 49 8.45 2.67 8.12
N LEU A 50 9.66 2.80 7.57
CA LEU A 50 10.89 2.79 8.35
C LEU A 50 10.91 3.97 9.33
N TYR A 51 10.61 5.18 8.86
CA TYR A 51 10.60 6.37 9.68
C TYR A 51 9.67 6.22 10.89
N VAL A 52 8.46 5.72 10.66
CA VAL A 52 7.45 5.57 11.73
C VAL A 52 7.79 4.42 12.68
N SER A 53 8.32 3.31 12.17
CA SER A 53 8.58 2.11 13.00
C SER A 53 9.89 2.15 13.79
N ARG A 54 10.88 2.93 13.34
CA ARG A 54 12.19 3.02 14.01
C ARG A 54 12.11 3.32 15.51
N PRO A 55 11.33 4.33 15.96
CA PRO A 55 11.27 4.65 17.38
C PRO A 55 10.73 3.51 18.25
N VAL A 56 9.92 2.62 17.66
CA VAL A 56 9.27 1.52 18.38
C VAL A 56 10.13 0.25 18.36
N LEU A 57 10.63 -0.12 17.18
CA LEU A 57 11.33 -1.39 16.98
C LEU A 57 12.85 -1.30 17.07
N GLY A 58 13.40 -0.09 16.99
CA GLY A 58 14.82 0.12 16.78
C GLY A 58 15.16 0.03 15.28
N LYS A 59 16.20 0.75 14.86
CA LYS A 59 16.54 0.89 13.44
C LYS A 59 16.81 -0.45 12.75
N ALA A 60 17.67 -1.29 13.35
CA ALA A 60 18.04 -2.57 12.73
C ALA A 60 16.85 -3.51 12.61
N ASN A 61 16.05 -3.62 13.66
CA ASN A 61 14.86 -4.48 13.64
C ASN A 61 13.80 -3.98 12.67
N ALA A 62 13.62 -2.66 12.57
CA ALA A 62 12.66 -2.08 11.64
C ALA A 62 13.08 -2.38 10.19
N ILE A 63 14.35 -2.21 9.86
CA ILE A 63 14.87 -2.53 8.52
C ILE A 63 14.65 -4.00 8.20
N ASP A 64 15.05 -4.89 9.10
CA ASP A 64 14.95 -6.34 8.88
C ASP A 64 13.48 -6.77 8.68
N THR A 65 12.57 -6.24 9.49
CA THR A 65 11.14 -6.55 9.40
C THR A 65 10.57 -6.11 8.06
N LEU A 66 10.89 -4.89 7.64
CA LEU A 66 10.38 -4.34 6.37
C LEU A 66 10.99 -5.06 5.16
N GLU A 67 12.29 -5.38 5.21
CA GLU A 67 12.94 -6.12 4.11
C GLU A 67 12.34 -7.49 3.94
N GLU A 68 12.04 -8.18 5.04
CA GLU A 68 11.40 -9.50 5.00
C GLU A 68 10.02 -9.42 4.35
N MET A 69 9.22 -8.43 4.75
CA MET A 69 7.88 -8.23 4.19
C MET A 69 7.96 -7.86 2.70
N PHE A 70 8.89 -6.97 2.33
CA PHE A 70 9.01 -6.45 0.97
C PHE A 70 9.50 -7.50 -0.04
N LYS A 71 10.04 -8.64 0.40
CA LYS A 71 10.41 -9.74 -0.50
C LYS A 71 9.25 -10.22 -1.36
N TYR A 72 8.03 -10.06 -0.86
CA TYR A 72 6.82 -10.54 -1.54
C TYR A 72 6.10 -9.45 -2.32
N PHE A 73 6.65 -8.24 -2.35
CA PHE A 73 6.02 -7.10 -3.03
C PHE A 73 6.78 -6.75 -4.30
N HIS A 74 6.03 -6.20 -5.26
CA HIS A 74 6.61 -5.54 -6.43
C HIS A 74 6.74 -4.06 -6.14
N ILE A 75 7.80 -3.44 -6.63
CA ILE A 75 8.03 -2.00 -6.44
C ILE A 75 7.45 -1.27 -7.65
N ALA A 76 6.41 -0.47 -7.42
CA ALA A 76 5.79 0.34 -8.46
C ALA A 76 6.71 1.53 -8.82
N PRO A 77 6.69 1.97 -10.08
CA PRO A 77 7.53 3.10 -10.48
C PRO A 77 7.10 4.40 -9.80
N LEU A 78 8.08 5.16 -9.30
CA LEU A 78 7.85 6.47 -8.70
C LEU A 78 9.00 7.39 -9.13
N GLY A 79 9.00 7.74 -10.40
CA GLY A 79 10.01 8.57 -11.02
C GLY A 79 9.44 9.85 -11.59
N GLN A 80 10.04 10.32 -12.68
CA GLN A 80 9.72 11.62 -13.27
C GLN A 80 8.25 11.73 -13.68
N GLU A 81 7.71 10.70 -14.35
CA GLU A 81 6.32 10.71 -14.84
C GLU A 81 5.33 10.80 -13.69
N GLU A 82 5.53 10.00 -12.64
CA GLU A 82 4.65 9.98 -11.48
C GLU A 82 4.73 11.28 -10.69
N TYR A 83 5.93 11.83 -10.56
CA TYR A 83 6.12 13.14 -9.95
C TYR A 83 5.33 14.22 -10.68
N GLU A 84 5.48 14.28 -12.00
CA GLU A 84 4.77 15.27 -12.81
C GLU A 84 3.26 15.13 -12.72
N ALA A 85 2.76 13.90 -12.81
CA ALA A 85 1.33 13.62 -12.68
C ALA A 85 0.80 14.06 -11.31
N ALA A 86 1.53 13.79 -10.25
CA ALA A 86 1.12 14.15 -8.89
C ALA A 86 1.06 15.67 -8.69
N THR A 87 1.94 16.44 -9.35
CA THR A 87 1.93 17.90 -9.22
C THR A 87 0.66 18.53 -9.79
N LEU A 88 -0.06 17.81 -10.63
CA LEU A 88 -1.32 18.28 -11.24
C LEU A 88 -2.54 17.90 -10.39
N MET A 89 -2.34 17.19 -9.30
CA MET A 89 -3.43 16.76 -8.42
C MET A 89 -3.76 17.82 -7.37
N SER A 90 -4.54 17.44 -6.36
CA SER A 90 -5.13 18.37 -5.41
C SER A 90 -4.14 19.10 -4.49
N ARG A 91 -2.92 18.57 -4.33
CA ARG A 91 -1.90 19.06 -3.40
C ARG A 91 -2.30 19.00 -1.92
N LYS A 92 -3.38 18.32 -1.63
CA LYS A 92 -3.87 18.18 -0.25
C LYS A 92 -2.94 17.30 0.57
N ASP A 93 -2.50 16.18 -0.01
CA ASP A 93 -1.51 15.30 0.56
C ASP A 93 -0.66 14.73 -0.60
N MET A 94 0.53 15.27 -0.77
CA MET A 94 1.36 14.91 -1.91
C MET A 94 1.95 13.49 -1.78
N GLU A 95 2.14 12.97 -0.57
CA GLU A 95 2.57 11.59 -0.41
C GLU A 95 1.51 10.63 -0.94
N ASP A 96 0.24 10.89 -0.64
CA ASP A 96 -0.87 10.10 -1.18
C ASP A 96 -0.96 10.25 -2.70
N ASP A 97 -0.76 11.45 -3.21
CA ASP A 97 -0.75 11.71 -4.64
C ASP A 97 0.35 10.92 -5.36
N PHE A 98 1.57 10.88 -4.79
CA PHE A 98 2.67 10.09 -5.33
C PHE A 98 2.32 8.60 -5.35
N GLN A 99 1.77 8.08 -4.26
CA GLN A 99 1.38 6.67 -4.17
C GLN A 99 0.30 6.32 -5.19
N TYR A 100 -0.70 7.18 -5.33
CA TYR A 100 -1.76 6.99 -6.31
C TYR A 100 -1.21 6.94 -7.74
N CYS A 101 -0.34 7.89 -8.09
CA CYS A 101 0.27 7.93 -9.43
C CYS A 101 1.13 6.71 -9.70
N ALA A 102 1.87 6.22 -8.70
CA ALA A 102 2.66 5.00 -8.82
C ALA A 102 1.76 3.79 -9.05
N ALA A 103 0.65 3.70 -8.32
CA ALA A 103 -0.30 2.61 -8.49
C ALA A 103 -0.92 2.61 -9.89
N VAL A 104 -1.27 3.78 -10.41
CA VAL A 104 -1.79 3.92 -11.78
C VAL A 104 -0.73 3.48 -12.80
N SER A 105 0.51 3.95 -12.66
CA SER A 105 1.60 3.60 -13.58
C SER A 105 1.91 2.11 -13.58
N ALA A 106 1.78 1.45 -12.43
CA ALA A 106 1.99 0.00 -12.32
C ALA A 106 0.83 -0.81 -12.90
N GLY A 107 -0.28 -0.16 -13.25
CA GLY A 107 -1.46 -0.86 -13.78
C GLY A 107 -2.24 -1.58 -12.69
N CYS A 108 -2.21 -1.09 -11.46
CA CYS A 108 -2.94 -1.71 -10.37
C CYS A 108 -4.45 -1.58 -10.55
N ASP A 109 -5.16 -2.62 -10.16
CA ASP A 109 -6.63 -2.68 -10.23
C ASP A 109 -7.26 -2.07 -9.00
N VAL A 110 -6.60 -2.21 -7.85
CA VAL A 110 -7.11 -1.79 -6.54
C VAL A 110 -6.00 -1.10 -5.75
N LEU A 111 -6.36 -0.06 -4.99
CA LEU A 111 -5.52 0.54 -3.98
C LEU A 111 -6.22 0.32 -2.63
N VAL A 112 -5.56 -0.41 -1.72
CA VAL A 112 -6.11 -0.74 -0.40
C VAL A 112 -5.60 0.26 0.62
N THR A 113 -6.52 0.97 1.29
CA THR A 113 -6.21 1.99 2.28
C THR A 113 -7.34 2.08 3.31
N ARG A 114 -7.01 2.53 4.51
CA ARG A 114 -8.04 2.87 5.51
C ARG A 114 -8.67 4.23 5.25
N ASN A 115 -8.02 5.07 4.46
CA ASN A 115 -8.42 6.46 4.22
C ASN A 115 -8.94 6.65 2.79
N VAL A 116 -9.96 5.90 2.43
CA VAL A 116 -10.53 5.88 1.07
C VAL A 116 -10.84 7.29 0.54
N LYS A 117 -11.36 8.16 1.39
CA LYS A 117 -11.76 9.53 1.01
C LYS A 117 -10.59 10.42 0.61
N ASP A 118 -9.35 10.05 0.97
CA ASP A 118 -8.16 10.85 0.67
C ASP A 118 -7.64 10.61 -0.75
N PHE A 119 -8.23 9.68 -1.48
CA PHE A 119 -7.81 9.31 -2.83
C PHE A 119 -8.87 9.66 -3.87
N PRO A 120 -8.46 9.92 -5.14
CA PRO A 120 -9.42 10.26 -6.19
C PRO A 120 -10.42 9.14 -6.46
N LYS A 121 -11.68 9.53 -6.69
CA LYS A 121 -12.73 8.61 -7.12
C LYS A 121 -12.84 8.68 -8.63
N ASN A 122 -12.30 7.68 -9.32
CA ASN A 122 -12.39 7.60 -10.77
C ASN A 122 -12.34 6.14 -11.22
N ASP A 123 -12.43 5.94 -12.53
CA ASP A 123 -12.52 4.59 -13.10
C ASP A 123 -11.16 3.90 -13.28
N LYS A 124 -10.05 4.57 -12.97
CA LYS A 124 -8.72 4.00 -13.19
C LYS A 124 -8.37 2.92 -12.18
N ILE A 125 -8.62 3.19 -10.90
CA ILE A 125 -8.31 2.28 -9.80
C ILE A 125 -9.46 2.29 -8.81
N ALA A 126 -9.88 1.10 -8.34
CA ALA A 126 -10.82 1.00 -7.23
C ALA A 126 -10.09 1.28 -5.92
N ILE A 127 -10.63 2.16 -5.09
CA ILE A 127 -10.07 2.48 -3.77
C ILE A 127 -10.92 1.76 -2.74
N MET A 128 -10.29 0.87 -1.95
CA MET A 128 -11.02 0.00 -1.02
C MET A 128 -10.36 -0.05 0.34
N GLN A 129 -11.19 -0.17 1.38
CA GLN A 129 -10.71 -0.51 2.72
C GLN A 129 -10.33 -2.00 2.78
N PRO A 130 -9.46 -2.41 3.72
CA PRO A 130 -9.02 -3.81 3.81
C PRO A 130 -10.16 -4.81 3.86
N GLY A 131 -11.17 -4.59 4.70
CA GLY A 131 -12.30 -5.51 4.81
C GLY A 131 -13.10 -5.64 3.52
N ASP A 132 -13.36 -4.52 2.86
CA ASP A 132 -14.08 -4.50 1.59
C ASP A 132 -13.31 -5.21 0.49
N PHE A 133 -11.99 -5.01 0.45
CA PHE A 133 -11.13 -5.70 -0.50
C PHE A 133 -11.14 -7.21 -0.29
N LEU A 134 -11.01 -7.66 0.95
CA LEU A 134 -11.04 -9.09 1.28
C LEU A 134 -12.37 -9.72 0.87
N ASN A 135 -13.48 -9.02 1.13
CA ASN A 135 -14.80 -9.49 0.73
C ASN A 135 -14.93 -9.58 -0.79
N SER A 136 -14.35 -8.65 -1.53
CA SER A 136 -14.41 -8.66 -2.99
C SER A 136 -13.74 -9.89 -3.59
N LEU A 137 -12.68 -10.41 -2.96
CA LEU A 137 -11.99 -11.62 -3.42
C LEU A 137 -12.86 -12.87 -3.26
N VAL A 138 -13.68 -12.92 -2.23
CA VAL A 138 -14.62 -14.03 -2.02
C VAL A 138 -15.72 -14.00 -3.06
N GLU A 139 -16.24 -12.83 -3.39
CA GLU A 139 -17.30 -12.64 -4.37
C GLU A 139 -16.86 -12.97 -5.80
N ASP A 140 -15.56 -12.77 -6.11
CA ASP A 140 -14.98 -13.03 -7.43
C ASP A 140 -14.81 -14.53 -7.73
N LYS A 141 -15.09 -15.39 -6.78
CA LYS A 141 -15.08 -16.83 -6.98
C LYS A 141 -16.48 -17.29 -7.38
#